data_f096ca4f6f1445ff9c7c27cec7c19eb7
#
_entry.id   f096ca4f6f1445ff9c7c27cec7c19eb7
#
_cell.length_a   1.000
_cell.length_b   1.000
_cell.length_c   1.000
_cell.angle_alpha   90.00
_cell.angle_beta   90.00
_cell.angle_gamma   90.00
#
_symmetry.space_group_name_H-M   'P 1'
#
loop_
_entity.id
_entity.type
_entity.pdbx_description
1 polymer ?
#
loop_
_entity_poly.entity_id
_entity_poly.type
_entity_poly.pdbx_seq_one_letter_code
_entity_poly.pdbx_strand_id
1 'polypeptide(L)'
;MRICESCALCESQLSNLHPVVPISLYAKPSPMRDRVRYYKDSDDLAERWRLGREVAALVERFFVEHRDYLEGRFDRWDAACIVPSAEREAPHPLERALIDHTAGACGRLETLLRRGTGEIGHRRANHQAFEPVGRVQGRRVLLLDDVLTTGARCQSAARALTTAGADVVLIVVVARRINPDWRPEAGPWWKRQIETPFSWSTRP
;
A
#
# COMPACT_ATOMS: atom_id res chain seq x y z
N MET A 1 0.27 -5.37 15.62
CA MET A 1 -0.08 -6.05 14.34
C MET A 1 0.88 -7.22 14.15
N ARG A 2 0.40 -8.45 14.08
CA ARG A 2 1.26 -9.57 13.69
C ARG A 2 1.45 -9.50 12.19
N ILE A 3 2.70 -9.47 11.74
CA ILE A 3 3.05 -9.74 10.34
C ILE A 3 2.32 -11.02 9.97
N CYS A 4 1.66 -11.05 8.83
CA CYS A 4 0.89 -12.22 8.40
C CYS A 4 1.84 -13.41 8.21
N GLU A 5 1.98 -14.24 9.23
CA GLU A 5 2.84 -15.44 9.22
C GLU A 5 2.30 -16.54 8.30
N SER A 6 1.13 -16.33 7.68
CA SER A 6 0.39 -17.35 6.95
C SER A 6 -0.12 -16.95 5.57
N CYS A 7 0.35 -15.85 4.96
CA CYS A 7 0.04 -15.61 3.55
C CYS A 7 1.06 -16.31 2.66
N ALA A 8 0.64 -16.74 1.45
CA ALA A 8 1.49 -17.47 0.52
C ALA A 8 2.79 -16.73 0.13
N LEU A 9 2.83 -15.39 0.24
CA LEU A 9 4.04 -14.60 0.05
C LEU A 9 4.97 -14.72 1.26
N CYS A 10 4.42 -14.70 2.48
CA CYS A 10 5.18 -14.88 3.72
C CYS A 10 5.79 -16.28 3.78
N GLU A 11 5.04 -17.31 3.40
CA GLU A 11 5.53 -18.69 3.36
C GLU A 11 6.66 -18.89 2.35
N SER A 12 6.64 -18.19 1.22
CA SER A 12 7.63 -18.34 0.16
C SER A 12 8.89 -17.47 0.34
N GLN A 13 8.88 -16.45 1.20
CA GLN A 13 9.93 -15.42 1.25
C GLN A 13 10.17 -14.84 2.66
N LEU A 14 10.00 -15.63 3.71
CA LEU A 14 10.01 -15.19 5.12
C LEU A 14 11.22 -14.36 5.58
N SER A 15 12.36 -14.45 4.93
CA SER A 15 13.60 -13.83 5.41
C SER A 15 13.82 -12.36 5.01
N ASN A 16 13.01 -11.79 4.07
CA ASN A 16 13.30 -10.48 3.49
C ASN A 16 12.04 -9.67 3.13
N LEU A 17 10.97 -9.78 3.90
CA LEU A 17 9.76 -8.99 3.65
C LEU A 17 9.79 -7.67 4.41
N HIS A 18 9.51 -6.58 3.69
CA HIS A 18 9.26 -5.29 4.32
C HIS A 18 7.89 -5.30 5.01
N PRO A 19 7.76 -4.61 6.17
CA PRO A 19 6.50 -4.54 6.90
C PRO A 19 5.42 -3.86 6.07
N VAL A 20 4.17 -4.37 6.16
CA VAL A 20 3.01 -3.80 5.45
C VAL A 20 1.90 -3.50 6.44
N VAL A 21 1.41 -2.27 6.41
CA VAL A 21 0.27 -1.80 7.20
C VAL A 21 -0.89 -1.46 6.26
N PRO A 22 -2.02 -2.18 6.31
CA PRO A 22 -3.21 -1.79 5.59
C PRO A 22 -4.04 -0.77 6.40
N ILE A 23 -4.50 0.30 5.73
CA ILE A 23 -5.43 1.27 6.32
C ILE A 23 -6.81 0.62 6.50
N SER A 24 -7.22 -0.19 5.53
CA SER A 24 -8.51 -0.89 5.57
C SER A 24 -8.40 -2.33 5.07
N LEU A 25 -9.41 -3.13 5.44
CA LEU A 25 -9.56 -4.50 4.96
C LEU A 25 -10.86 -4.63 4.17
N TYR A 26 -10.88 -5.50 3.16
CA TYR A 26 -12.11 -5.83 2.45
C TYR A 26 -12.13 -7.27 1.95
N ALA A 27 -13.32 -7.87 1.94
CA ALA A 27 -13.62 -9.07 1.16
C ALA A 27 -14.55 -8.70 0.00
N LYS A 28 -14.69 -9.55 -1.01
CA LYS A 28 -15.61 -9.32 -2.13
C LYS A 28 -16.98 -9.98 -1.84
N PRO A 29 -18.09 -9.30 -2.18
CA PRO A 29 -18.22 -7.90 -2.62
C PRO A 29 -18.07 -6.91 -1.46
N SER A 30 -17.67 -5.66 -1.72
CA SER A 30 -17.66 -4.60 -0.68
C SER A 30 -17.58 -3.19 -1.26
N PRO A 31 -18.16 -2.19 -0.57
CA PRO A 31 -18.05 -0.78 -0.96
C PRO A 31 -16.60 -0.27 -1.01
N MET A 32 -15.71 -0.78 -0.12
CA MET A 32 -14.30 -0.41 -0.14
C MET A 32 -13.59 -0.91 -1.42
N ARG A 33 -13.91 -2.13 -1.86
CA ARG A 33 -13.41 -2.63 -3.15
C ARG A 33 -13.80 -1.71 -4.30
N ASP A 34 -15.06 -1.26 -4.31
CA ASP A 34 -15.57 -0.44 -5.39
C ASP A 34 -14.92 0.96 -5.36
N ARG A 35 -14.70 1.54 -4.18
CA ARG A 35 -13.93 2.79 -4.03
C ARG A 35 -12.51 2.67 -4.61
N VAL A 36 -11.71 1.69 -4.16
CA VAL A 36 -10.31 1.53 -4.60
C VAL A 36 -10.19 1.02 -6.04
N ARG A 37 -11.29 0.62 -6.67
CA ARG A 37 -11.35 0.32 -8.10
C ARG A 37 -11.76 1.55 -8.90
N TYR A 38 -12.94 2.10 -8.63
CA TYR A 38 -13.56 3.11 -9.50
C TYR A 38 -12.93 4.51 -9.36
N TYR A 39 -12.19 4.82 -8.28
CA TYR A 39 -11.42 6.08 -8.24
C TYR A 39 -10.39 6.17 -9.38
N LYS A 40 -10.06 5.05 -10.02
CA LYS A 40 -9.10 4.96 -11.13
C LYS A 40 -9.70 4.40 -12.43
N ASP A 41 -10.78 3.60 -12.36
CA ASP A 41 -11.31 2.82 -13.47
C ASP A 41 -12.69 3.29 -13.94
N SER A 42 -13.38 4.20 -13.22
CA SER A 42 -14.68 4.72 -13.68
C SER A 42 -14.51 5.53 -14.97
N ASP A 43 -15.42 5.35 -15.92
CA ASP A 43 -15.50 6.17 -17.13
C ASP A 43 -16.03 7.57 -16.82
N ASP A 44 -16.76 7.74 -15.70
CA ASP A 44 -17.24 9.03 -15.22
C ASP A 44 -16.13 9.77 -14.47
N LEU A 45 -15.69 10.91 -15.03
CA LEU A 45 -14.67 11.78 -14.45
C LEU A 45 -15.08 12.36 -13.10
N ALA A 46 -16.37 12.71 -12.93
CA ALA A 46 -16.88 13.26 -11.68
C ALA A 46 -16.85 12.19 -10.57
N GLU A 47 -17.21 10.96 -10.92
CA GLU A 47 -17.11 9.84 -9.99
C GLU A 47 -15.65 9.55 -9.62
N ARG A 48 -14.73 9.49 -10.59
CA ARG A 48 -13.29 9.31 -10.30
C ARG A 48 -12.77 10.39 -9.35
N TRP A 49 -13.12 11.64 -9.60
CA TRP A 49 -12.70 12.76 -8.76
C TRP A 49 -13.25 12.64 -7.35
N ARG A 50 -14.55 12.36 -7.20
CA ARG A 50 -15.21 12.16 -5.91
C ARG A 50 -14.58 11.02 -5.13
N LEU A 51 -14.41 9.84 -5.76
CA LEU A 51 -13.82 8.67 -5.13
C LEU A 51 -12.33 8.86 -4.82
N GLY A 52 -11.59 9.58 -5.68
CA GLY A 52 -10.19 9.96 -5.43
C GLY A 52 -10.06 10.80 -4.16
N ARG A 53 -10.96 11.77 -3.97
CA ARG A 53 -11.02 12.57 -2.75
C ARG A 53 -11.35 11.73 -1.51
N GLU A 54 -12.26 10.75 -1.61
CA GLU A 54 -12.56 9.84 -0.50
C GLU A 54 -11.34 8.97 -0.11
N VAL A 55 -10.64 8.43 -1.11
CA VAL A 55 -9.41 7.63 -0.91
C VAL A 55 -8.30 8.50 -0.28
N ALA A 56 -8.11 9.71 -0.79
CA ALA A 56 -7.12 10.65 -0.26
C ALA A 56 -7.43 11.05 1.19
N ALA A 57 -8.69 11.35 1.51
CA ALA A 57 -9.11 11.67 2.87
C ALA A 57 -8.88 10.51 3.85
N LEU A 58 -9.08 9.26 3.40
CA LEU A 58 -8.80 8.07 4.21
C LEU A 58 -7.30 7.96 4.53
N VAL A 59 -6.44 8.17 3.54
CA VAL A 59 -4.97 8.15 3.72
C VAL A 59 -4.52 9.29 4.63
N GLU A 60 -4.99 10.51 4.38
CA GLU A 60 -4.64 11.67 5.20
C GLU A 60 -5.03 11.46 6.66
N ARG A 61 -6.28 11.04 6.92
CA ARG A 61 -6.76 10.78 8.28
C ARG A 61 -5.93 9.71 8.97
N PHE A 62 -5.58 8.64 8.26
CA PHE A 62 -4.74 7.59 8.82
C PHE A 62 -3.38 8.12 9.30
N PHE A 63 -2.70 8.93 8.49
CA PHE A 63 -1.40 9.47 8.89
C PHE A 63 -1.52 10.56 9.95
N VAL A 64 -2.56 11.39 9.95
CA VAL A 64 -2.82 12.35 11.03
C VAL A 64 -2.95 11.64 12.38
N GLU A 65 -3.61 10.50 12.42
CA GLU A 65 -3.85 9.76 13.67
C GLU A 65 -2.69 8.86 14.10
N HIS A 66 -1.92 8.31 13.14
CA HIS A 66 -1.02 7.20 13.43
C HIS A 66 0.45 7.46 13.09
N ARG A 67 0.81 8.58 12.48
CA ARG A 67 2.18 8.82 12.02
C ARG A 67 3.21 8.67 13.15
N ASP A 68 2.99 9.31 14.29
CA ASP A 68 3.93 9.25 15.42
C ASP A 68 4.11 7.82 15.93
N TYR A 69 3.03 7.06 15.99
CA TYR A 69 3.09 5.64 16.34
C TYR A 69 3.87 4.82 15.31
N LEU A 70 3.64 5.05 14.02
CA LEU A 70 4.33 4.34 12.94
C LEU A 70 5.82 4.68 12.92
N GLU A 71 6.17 5.97 13.05
CA GLU A 71 7.57 6.41 13.12
C GLU A 71 8.28 5.88 14.37
N GLY A 72 7.59 5.77 15.50
CA GLY A 72 8.15 5.15 16.71
C GLY A 72 8.30 3.63 16.62
N ARG A 73 7.53 2.97 15.73
CA ARG A 73 7.53 1.50 15.58
C ARG A 73 8.44 1.00 14.47
N PHE A 74 8.56 1.76 13.37
CA PHE A 74 9.24 1.34 12.14
C PHE A 74 10.40 2.25 11.75
N ASP A 75 10.55 3.40 12.35
CA ASP A 75 11.46 4.50 12.06
C ASP A 75 10.82 5.62 11.20
N ARG A 76 11.46 6.80 11.19
CA ARG A 76 11.05 7.96 10.38
C ARG A 76 11.44 7.75 8.93
N TRP A 77 10.65 8.33 8.02
CA TRP A 77 10.96 8.36 6.59
C TRP A 77 11.18 9.77 6.07
N ASP A 78 12.03 9.89 5.06
CA ASP A 78 12.43 11.17 4.44
C ASP A 78 11.51 11.51 3.27
N ALA A 79 10.94 10.48 2.62
CA ALA A 79 10.04 10.62 1.49
C ALA A 79 8.99 9.51 1.47
N ALA A 80 7.83 9.84 0.91
CA ALA A 80 6.81 8.87 0.53
C ALA A 80 6.84 8.66 -0.99
N CYS A 81 6.79 7.42 -1.43
CA CYS A 81 6.79 7.03 -2.84
C CYS A 81 5.61 6.13 -3.16
N ILE A 82 4.87 6.46 -4.22
CA ILE A 82 3.79 5.59 -4.70
C ILE A 82 4.40 4.45 -5.53
N VAL A 83 3.92 3.22 -5.32
CA VAL A 83 4.30 2.07 -6.16
C VAL A 83 3.74 2.26 -7.57
N PRO A 84 4.59 2.31 -8.62
CA PRO A 84 4.12 2.56 -9.98
C PRO A 84 3.12 1.49 -10.47
N SER A 85 2.10 1.92 -11.23
CA SER A 85 1.14 1.01 -11.85
C SER A 85 1.81 0.13 -12.91
N ALA A 86 1.30 -1.09 -13.10
CA ALA A 86 1.72 -1.96 -14.20
C ALA A 86 1.08 -1.52 -15.54
N GLU A 87 -0.08 -0.89 -15.50
CA GLU A 87 -0.95 -0.65 -16.68
C GLU A 87 -1.13 0.83 -17.02
N ARG A 88 -0.62 1.74 -16.18
CA ARG A 88 -0.89 3.17 -16.29
C ARG A 88 0.39 3.98 -16.32
N GLU A 89 0.38 5.02 -17.13
CA GLU A 89 1.44 6.03 -17.11
C GLU A 89 1.39 6.89 -15.85
N ALA A 90 2.52 7.50 -15.51
CA ALA A 90 2.62 8.46 -14.40
C ALA A 90 1.83 9.76 -14.73
N PRO A 91 1.29 10.45 -13.72
CA PRO A 91 1.27 10.07 -12.31
C PRO A 91 0.22 8.99 -11.99
N HIS A 92 0.53 8.16 -11.00
CA HIS A 92 -0.42 7.15 -10.50
C HIS A 92 -1.69 7.83 -9.96
N PRO A 93 -2.91 7.27 -10.16
CA PRO A 93 -4.14 7.87 -9.65
C PRO A 93 -4.12 8.18 -8.16
N LEU A 94 -3.49 7.34 -7.33
CA LEU A 94 -3.31 7.62 -5.90
C LEU A 94 -2.41 8.82 -5.66
N GLU A 95 -1.31 8.96 -6.39
CA GLU A 95 -0.41 10.11 -6.30
C GLU A 95 -1.16 11.41 -6.60
N ARG A 96 -1.90 11.44 -7.71
CA ARG A 96 -2.73 12.60 -8.06
C ARG A 96 -3.76 12.91 -6.98
N ALA A 97 -4.49 11.89 -6.49
CA ALA A 97 -5.49 12.09 -5.44
C ALA A 97 -4.88 12.67 -4.15
N LEU A 98 -3.69 12.21 -3.75
CA LEU A 98 -3.01 12.73 -2.57
C LEU A 98 -2.52 14.17 -2.77
N ILE A 99 -1.94 14.49 -3.93
CA ILE A 99 -1.49 15.85 -4.25
C ILE A 99 -2.67 16.83 -4.27
N ASP A 100 -3.78 16.45 -4.88
CA ASP A 100 -4.92 17.33 -5.09
C ASP A 100 -5.79 17.52 -3.83
N HIS A 101 -5.78 16.59 -2.89
CA HIS A 101 -6.80 16.51 -1.83
C HIS A 101 -6.28 16.33 -0.40
N THR A 102 -4.95 16.38 -0.16
CA THR A 102 -4.39 16.22 1.19
C THR A 102 -3.45 17.35 1.56
N ALA A 103 -3.21 17.51 2.87
CA ALA A 103 -2.19 18.41 3.40
C ALA A 103 -0.80 17.75 3.51
N GLY A 104 -0.66 16.49 3.06
CA GLY A 104 0.61 15.80 3.04
C GLY A 104 1.00 15.12 4.36
N ALA A 105 0.03 14.65 5.15
CA ALA A 105 0.31 13.96 6.42
C ALA A 105 1.18 12.70 6.24
N CYS A 106 1.16 12.05 5.08
CA CYS A 106 2.06 10.93 4.77
C CYS A 106 3.53 11.36 4.56
N GLY A 107 3.81 12.65 4.48
CA GLY A 107 5.13 13.22 4.17
C GLY A 107 5.24 13.65 2.70
N ARG A 108 6.45 14.09 2.32
CA ARG A 108 6.72 14.58 0.96
C ARG A 108 6.63 13.43 -0.05
N LEU A 109 5.72 13.56 -1.01
CA LEU A 109 5.61 12.63 -2.14
C LEU A 109 6.75 12.89 -3.14
N GLU A 110 7.44 11.82 -3.53
CA GLU A 110 8.51 11.86 -4.53
C GLU A 110 8.41 10.64 -5.46
N THR A 111 8.68 10.86 -6.74
CA THR A 111 8.78 9.77 -7.73
C THR A 111 10.15 9.14 -7.63
N LEU A 112 10.28 8.10 -6.80
CA LEU A 112 11.55 7.36 -6.58
C LEU A 112 11.63 6.06 -7.37
N LEU A 113 10.55 5.66 -8.04
CA LEU A 113 10.44 4.44 -8.81
C LEU A 113 9.73 4.68 -10.15
N ARG A 114 10.15 3.94 -11.17
CA ARG A 114 9.42 3.75 -12.42
C ARG A 114 9.26 2.26 -12.73
N ARG A 115 8.44 1.93 -13.70
CA ARG A 115 8.35 0.56 -14.20
C ARG A 115 9.67 0.14 -14.84
N GLY A 116 10.15 -1.05 -14.47
CA GLY A 116 11.25 -1.74 -15.10
C GLY A 116 10.76 -2.79 -16.10
N THR A 117 11.68 -3.59 -16.61
CA THR A 117 11.42 -4.62 -17.63
C THR A 117 10.99 -5.97 -17.05
N GLY A 118 11.17 -6.17 -15.74
CA GLY A 118 10.85 -7.43 -15.08
C GLY A 118 9.35 -7.66 -14.91
N GLU A 119 8.92 -8.89 -15.13
CA GLU A 119 7.53 -9.29 -14.85
C GLU A 119 7.33 -9.59 -13.36
N ILE A 120 6.15 -9.22 -12.85
CA ILE A 120 5.74 -9.56 -11.48
C ILE A 120 4.91 -10.84 -11.53
N GLY A 121 5.45 -11.92 -11.01
CA GLY A 121 4.70 -13.16 -10.83
C GLY A 121 3.57 -13.00 -9.82
N HIS A 122 2.51 -13.81 -9.94
CA HIS A 122 1.32 -13.71 -9.08
C HIS A 122 1.65 -13.72 -7.56
N ARG A 123 2.72 -14.42 -7.16
CA ARG A 123 3.15 -14.58 -5.75
C ARG A 123 4.67 -14.43 -5.57
N ARG A 124 5.39 -13.95 -6.56
CA ARG A 124 6.84 -13.79 -6.50
C ARG A 124 7.22 -12.33 -6.74
N ALA A 125 7.92 -11.76 -5.78
CA ALA A 125 8.52 -10.45 -5.96
C ALA A 125 9.68 -10.53 -6.94
N ASN A 126 9.79 -9.53 -7.82
CA ASN A 126 10.87 -9.36 -8.77
C ASN A 126 11.37 -7.90 -8.73
N HIS A 127 12.59 -7.68 -8.23
CA HIS A 127 13.16 -6.33 -8.13
C HIS A 127 13.35 -5.64 -9.49
N GLN A 128 13.56 -6.41 -10.57
CA GLN A 128 13.70 -5.88 -11.94
C GLN A 128 12.35 -5.34 -12.50
N ALA A 129 11.23 -5.60 -11.82
CA ALA A 129 9.94 -5.04 -12.21
C ALA A 129 9.84 -3.53 -11.99
N PHE A 130 10.75 -2.97 -11.20
CA PHE A 130 10.85 -1.53 -10.93
C PHE A 130 12.31 -1.08 -11.02
N GLU A 131 12.47 0.17 -11.42
CA GLU A 131 13.77 0.85 -11.50
C GLU A 131 13.75 2.09 -10.61
N PRO A 132 14.74 2.28 -9.74
CA PRO A 132 14.90 3.51 -8.98
C PRO A 132 15.11 4.73 -9.89
N VAL A 133 14.53 5.86 -9.47
CA VAL A 133 14.68 7.15 -10.15
C VAL A 133 15.44 8.11 -9.25
N GLY A 134 16.49 8.71 -9.79
CA GLY A 134 17.33 9.65 -9.03
C GLY A 134 18.20 8.95 -7.97
N ARG A 135 18.72 9.74 -7.04
CA ARG A 135 19.57 9.23 -5.94
C ARG A 135 18.71 8.76 -4.77
N VAL A 136 18.63 7.44 -4.57
CA VAL A 136 17.87 6.83 -3.47
C VAL A 136 18.75 6.30 -2.34
N GLN A 137 20.07 6.17 -2.55
CA GLN A 137 21.00 5.61 -1.57
C GLN A 137 20.97 6.37 -0.24
N GLY A 138 20.83 5.65 0.86
CA GLY A 138 20.78 6.17 2.22
C GLY A 138 19.45 6.87 2.58
N ARG A 139 18.45 6.91 1.69
CA ARG A 139 17.15 7.50 1.97
C ARG A 139 16.24 6.49 2.68
N ARG A 140 15.50 6.98 3.65
CA ARG A 140 14.43 6.22 4.31
C ARG A 140 13.11 6.50 3.62
N VAL A 141 12.47 5.46 3.11
CA VAL A 141 11.32 5.57 2.21
C VAL A 141 10.10 4.87 2.79
N LEU A 142 8.98 5.62 2.84
CA LEU A 142 7.64 5.07 2.97
C LEU A 142 7.12 4.70 1.58
N LEU A 143 6.74 3.45 1.35
CA LEU A 143 6.01 3.05 0.14
C LEU A 143 4.50 3.10 0.36
N LEU A 144 3.78 3.65 -0.63
CA LEU A 144 2.32 3.69 -0.65
C LEU A 144 1.78 2.92 -1.86
N ASP A 145 0.73 2.13 -1.66
CA ASP A 145 0.00 1.47 -2.73
C ASP A 145 -1.51 1.49 -2.44
N ASP A 146 -2.33 1.32 -3.46
CA ASP A 146 -3.79 1.35 -3.31
C ASP A 146 -4.36 0.01 -2.81
N VAL A 147 -3.94 -1.11 -3.39
CA VAL A 147 -4.52 -2.43 -3.06
C VAL A 147 -3.46 -3.50 -2.88
N LEU A 148 -3.48 -4.13 -1.72
CA LEU A 148 -2.72 -5.33 -1.45
C LEU A 148 -3.58 -6.58 -1.70
N THR A 149 -3.16 -7.40 -2.66
CA THR A 149 -3.70 -8.76 -2.85
C THR A 149 -2.72 -9.83 -2.40
N THR A 150 -1.68 -10.05 -3.17
CA THR A 150 -0.59 -11.01 -2.84
C THR A 150 0.62 -10.32 -2.23
N GLY A 151 0.75 -9.01 -2.38
CA GLY A 151 1.91 -8.24 -1.93
C GLY A 151 3.12 -8.30 -2.86
N ALA A 152 3.09 -9.11 -3.92
CA ALA A 152 4.23 -9.26 -4.83
C ALA A 152 4.69 -7.92 -5.42
N ARG A 153 3.74 -7.04 -5.81
CA ARG A 153 4.05 -5.72 -6.38
C ARG A 153 4.75 -4.80 -5.35
N CYS A 154 4.19 -4.65 -4.17
CA CYS A 154 4.77 -3.80 -3.13
C CYS A 154 6.15 -4.30 -2.71
N GLN A 155 6.32 -5.61 -2.53
CA GLN A 155 7.61 -6.22 -2.17
C GLN A 155 8.63 -6.13 -3.31
N SER A 156 8.19 -6.18 -4.58
CA SER A 156 9.07 -5.94 -5.73
C SER A 156 9.61 -4.51 -5.74
N ALA A 157 8.72 -3.53 -5.50
CA ALA A 157 9.09 -2.12 -5.41
C ALA A 157 10.05 -1.85 -4.24
N ALA A 158 9.75 -2.42 -3.08
CA ALA A 158 10.62 -2.32 -1.91
C ALA A 158 12.01 -2.91 -2.17
N ARG A 159 12.08 -4.09 -2.78
CA ARG A 159 13.36 -4.72 -3.14
C ARG A 159 14.16 -3.91 -4.15
N ALA A 160 13.51 -3.29 -5.15
CA ALA A 160 14.20 -2.44 -6.11
C ALA A 160 14.88 -1.25 -5.42
N LEU A 161 14.18 -0.58 -4.50
CA LEU A 161 14.75 0.51 -3.70
C LEU A 161 15.88 0.04 -2.78
N THR A 162 15.67 -1.08 -2.07
CA THR A 162 16.68 -1.61 -1.12
C THR A 162 17.95 -2.06 -1.85
N THR A 163 17.81 -2.68 -3.03
CA THR A 163 18.95 -3.06 -3.87
C THR A 163 19.75 -1.83 -4.33
N ALA A 164 19.08 -0.69 -4.49
CA ALA A 164 19.72 0.59 -4.84
C ALA A 164 20.21 1.37 -3.60
N GLY A 165 20.19 0.75 -2.40
CA GLY A 165 20.73 1.32 -1.17
C GLY A 165 19.80 2.24 -0.40
N ALA A 166 18.50 2.26 -0.70
CA ALA A 166 17.51 2.90 0.14
C ALA A 166 17.09 1.98 1.30
N ASP A 167 16.60 2.56 2.38
CA ASP A 167 15.93 1.86 3.47
C ASP A 167 14.41 2.04 3.31
N VAL A 168 13.70 0.95 2.98
CA VAL A 168 12.24 0.97 2.91
C VAL A 168 11.70 0.62 4.30
N VAL A 169 11.37 1.64 5.06
CA VAL A 169 10.97 1.50 6.48
C VAL A 169 9.59 0.88 6.65
N LEU A 170 8.67 1.19 5.74
CA LEU A 170 7.28 0.73 5.82
C LEU A 170 6.60 0.76 4.45
N ILE A 171 5.67 -0.16 4.25
CA ILE A 171 4.71 -0.13 3.15
C ILE A 171 3.32 0.11 3.74
N VAL A 172 2.62 1.16 3.32
CA VAL A 172 1.23 1.41 3.69
C VAL A 172 0.35 1.21 2.46
N VAL A 173 -0.75 0.48 2.62
CA VAL A 173 -1.71 0.24 1.53
C VAL A 173 -3.10 0.71 1.94
N VAL A 174 -3.81 1.35 1.00
CA VAL A 174 -5.16 1.86 1.29
C VAL A 174 -6.08 0.72 1.68
N ALA A 175 -6.03 -0.39 0.95
CA ALA A 175 -6.90 -1.52 1.24
C ALA A 175 -6.23 -2.89 1.01
N ARG A 176 -6.40 -3.80 1.95
CA ARG A 176 -5.97 -5.20 1.79
C ARG A 176 -7.16 -6.09 1.48
N ARG A 177 -7.06 -6.84 0.39
CA ARG A 177 -8.05 -7.86 0.05
C ARG A 177 -7.88 -9.08 0.95
N ILE A 178 -8.98 -9.48 1.59
CA ILE A 178 -9.12 -10.73 2.35
C ILE A 178 -9.91 -11.72 1.50
N ASN A 179 -9.51 -12.98 1.51
CA ASN A 179 -10.30 -14.09 1.00
C ASN A 179 -10.74 -14.94 2.21
N PRO A 180 -12.00 -14.83 2.66
CA PRO A 180 -12.49 -15.59 3.82
C PRO A 180 -12.48 -17.10 3.62
N ASP A 181 -12.51 -17.56 2.36
CA ASP A 181 -12.60 -18.98 2.02
C ASP A 181 -11.22 -19.60 1.75
N TRP A 182 -10.14 -18.84 1.94
CA TRP A 182 -8.80 -19.34 1.58
C TRP A 182 -8.26 -20.43 2.52
N ARG A 183 -8.59 -20.32 3.83
CA ARG A 183 -8.24 -21.31 4.87
C ARG A 183 -9.36 -21.36 5.90
N PRO A 184 -9.50 -22.49 6.64
CA PRO A 184 -10.56 -22.63 7.66
C PRO A 184 -10.60 -21.49 8.68
N GLU A 185 -9.44 -20.93 9.07
CA GLU A 185 -9.36 -19.89 10.08
C GLU A 185 -9.69 -18.50 9.52
N ALA A 186 -9.62 -18.31 8.19
CA ALA A 186 -9.79 -16.99 7.56
C ALA A 186 -11.22 -16.46 7.70
N GLY A 187 -12.22 -17.32 7.53
CA GLY A 187 -13.64 -16.96 7.68
C GLY A 187 -13.99 -16.49 9.10
N PRO A 188 -13.72 -17.26 10.15
CA PRO A 188 -13.94 -16.84 11.53
C PRO A 188 -13.16 -15.59 11.92
N TRP A 189 -11.91 -15.44 11.43
CA TRP A 189 -11.11 -14.24 11.66
C TRP A 189 -11.77 -13.02 10.99
N TRP A 190 -12.18 -13.15 9.73
CA TRP A 190 -12.84 -12.07 9.00
C TRP A 190 -14.15 -11.65 9.67
N LYS A 191 -14.97 -12.61 10.11
CA LYS A 191 -16.21 -12.34 10.84
C LYS A 191 -15.93 -11.47 12.07
N ARG A 192 -14.94 -11.81 12.89
CA ARG A 192 -14.55 -10.98 14.04
C ARG A 192 -14.12 -9.57 13.64
N GLN A 193 -13.41 -9.40 12.49
CA GLN A 193 -12.99 -8.08 12.03
C GLN A 193 -14.17 -7.17 11.68
N ILE A 194 -15.19 -7.69 10.99
CA ILE A 194 -16.37 -6.89 10.60
C ILE A 194 -17.32 -6.63 11.76
N GLU A 195 -17.32 -7.46 12.79
CA GLU A 195 -18.12 -7.29 14.02
C GLU A 195 -17.44 -6.33 15.02
N THR A 196 -16.12 -6.09 14.88
CA THR A 196 -15.39 -5.16 15.75
C THR A 196 -15.70 -3.71 15.34
N PRO A 197 -16.20 -2.86 16.26
CA PRO A 197 -16.43 -1.46 15.95
C PRO A 197 -15.15 -0.77 15.47
N PHE A 198 -15.26 -0.02 14.39
CA PHE A 198 -14.15 0.77 13.88
C PHE A 198 -13.84 1.96 14.81
N SER A 199 -12.57 2.20 15.06
CA SER A 199 -12.11 3.40 15.75
C SER A 199 -10.76 3.85 15.21
N TRP A 200 -10.62 5.14 14.93
CA TRP A 200 -9.33 5.74 14.56
C TRP A 200 -8.30 5.71 15.69
N SER A 201 -8.72 5.60 16.96
CA SER A 201 -7.81 5.46 18.09
C SER A 201 -7.19 4.07 18.22
N THR A 202 -7.69 3.09 17.48
CA THR A 202 -7.11 1.74 17.46
C THR A 202 -5.81 1.75 16.65
N ARG A 203 -4.71 1.42 17.29
CA ARG A 203 -3.40 1.33 16.61
C ARG A 203 -3.40 0.24 15.55
N PRO A 204 -2.86 0.51 14.35
CA PRO A 204 -2.81 -0.44 13.25
C PRO A 204 -1.84 -1.61 13.50
#